data_d9be94162cbb26ba9fd12eee50b0a428
#
_entry.id   d9be94162cbb26ba9fd12eee50b0a428
#
_cell.length_a   1.000
_cell.length_b   1.000
_cell.length_c   1.000
_cell.angle_alpha   90.00
_cell.angle_beta   90.00
_cell.angle_gamma   90.00
#
_symmetry.space_group_name_H-M   'P 1'
#
loop_
_entity.id
_entity.type
_entity.pdbx_description
1 polymer ?
#
loop_
_entity_poly.entity_id
_entity_poly.type
_entity_poly.pdbx_seq_one_letter_code
_entity_poly.pdbx_strand_id
1 'polypeptide(L)'
;MAKKRLTGNNKTLSDDWEETLRQIRTQTTVDFTMTGEEKARKLRELEADPVAWAKFLFYRYAKYEFAGFQKKAIRRIIGHSDGNWYEVLSWARELAKSTIVMFIVLYLVIVKKNKRCVIMTSATNDGARKLLNQYRAQFEANERLKYFYGNLIGDKWTEDYFTLSTRVSFMAMGWGQSPRGVKMDEVRPDVLLMDDYDTDEECRNPEIVNNKWNWFEQALFFTRSISEALLTVWTGNVIAKDCCVSRAGNKARELAAREKPIGNWDIINIRMVDINNPDPQADYQFGTSVWPEKNTEETIDEVLAQVSLASGQKECFNNPVVEGSYFKEIRWGECPPIGKLKYIVSYGDPAPSNTTGKKAKKNSFKANFLMGLYEGTLYVYTGYLRHVTNDEFVNWYYYQRDYVRERTQQRNYIENNKLQDPFYQQVFVPLFLAKGKEKGHYISISPDGRDKPDKFVRIEGNLEPLNRAGRLVFNIREKDNPDMQRLEEQFRLFDDGLPAPADGPDAIEGGYYMCQQLNAHMEAGSYWIGRRPHNKKRM
;
A
#
# COMPACT_ATOMS: atom_id res chain seq x y z
N MET A 1 -51.50 -20.51 10.53
CA MET A 1 -50.30 -20.16 9.77
C MET A 1 -49.10 -20.88 10.37
N ALA A 2 -48.53 -21.82 9.60
CA ALA A 2 -47.40 -22.67 10.09
C ALA A 2 -46.12 -21.86 10.19
N LYS A 3 -45.51 -21.75 11.35
CA LYS A 3 -44.16 -21.21 11.57
C LYS A 3 -43.19 -22.14 10.82
N LYS A 4 -42.58 -21.67 9.73
CA LYS A 4 -41.45 -22.33 9.08
C LYS A 4 -40.32 -22.48 10.12
N ARG A 5 -39.91 -23.72 10.43
CA ARG A 5 -38.72 -23.99 11.25
C ARG A 5 -37.50 -23.46 10.49
N LEU A 6 -36.82 -22.48 11.07
CA LEU A 6 -35.54 -21.96 10.56
C LEU A 6 -34.47 -23.08 10.66
N THR A 7 -33.66 -23.23 9.62
CA THR A 7 -32.48 -24.10 9.62
C THR A 7 -31.42 -23.54 10.59
N GLY A 8 -30.49 -24.35 11.10
CA GLY A 8 -29.54 -23.97 12.16
C GLY A 8 -28.79 -22.65 11.89
N ASN A 9 -28.28 -22.40 10.66
CA ASN A 9 -27.59 -21.15 10.31
C ASN A 9 -28.48 -19.91 10.38
N ASN A 10 -29.76 -20.01 9.97
CA ASN A 10 -30.69 -18.87 10.05
C ASN A 10 -31.09 -18.55 11.51
N LYS A 11 -31.04 -19.52 12.41
CA LYS A 11 -31.32 -19.31 13.83
C LYS A 11 -30.17 -18.55 14.50
N THR A 12 -28.93 -18.91 14.23
CA THR A 12 -27.72 -18.22 14.77
C THR A 12 -27.66 -16.77 14.30
N LEU A 13 -27.91 -16.49 13.03
CA LEU A 13 -27.95 -15.13 12.49
C LEU A 13 -29.08 -14.28 13.11
N SER A 14 -30.24 -14.89 13.40
CA SER A 14 -31.34 -14.22 14.11
C SER A 14 -30.97 -13.90 15.55
N ASP A 15 -30.29 -14.82 16.23
CA ASP A 15 -29.91 -14.67 17.64
C ASP A 15 -28.82 -13.56 17.76
N ASP A 16 -27.87 -13.49 16.84
CA ASP A 16 -26.83 -12.43 16.78
C ASP A 16 -27.45 -11.04 16.50
N TRP A 17 -28.46 -10.97 15.64
CA TRP A 17 -29.19 -9.74 15.35
C TRP A 17 -29.95 -9.22 16.59
N GLU A 18 -30.72 -10.08 17.24
CA GLU A 18 -31.45 -9.74 18.47
C GLU A 18 -30.51 -9.31 19.61
N GLU A 19 -29.36 -9.95 19.74
CA GLU A 19 -28.34 -9.56 20.72
C GLU A 19 -27.77 -8.16 20.38
N THR A 20 -27.51 -7.87 19.11
CA THR A 20 -27.07 -6.53 18.68
C THR A 20 -28.10 -5.47 19.04
N LEU A 21 -29.37 -5.71 18.73
CA LEU A 21 -30.45 -4.79 19.04
C LEU A 21 -30.59 -4.58 20.56
N ARG A 22 -30.50 -5.66 21.35
CA ARG A 22 -30.55 -5.61 22.82
C ARG A 22 -29.42 -4.73 23.38
N GLN A 23 -28.21 -4.92 22.90
CA GLN A 23 -27.05 -4.12 23.33
C GLN A 23 -27.21 -2.63 23.00
N ILE A 24 -27.72 -2.30 21.80
CA ILE A 24 -27.98 -0.91 21.44
C ILE A 24 -29.01 -0.29 22.37
N ARG A 25 -30.15 -0.98 22.65
CA ARG A 25 -31.19 -0.51 23.56
C ARG A 25 -30.62 -0.23 24.94
N THR A 26 -29.87 -1.17 25.50
CA THR A 26 -29.32 -1.06 26.88
C THR A 26 -28.37 0.14 27.01
N GLN A 27 -27.60 0.44 25.94
CA GLN A 27 -26.58 1.50 25.97
C GLN A 27 -27.12 2.89 25.57
N THR A 28 -28.32 2.96 25.04
CA THR A 28 -28.97 4.21 24.60
C THR A 28 -30.18 4.60 25.47
N THR A 29 -30.16 4.21 26.75
CA THR A 29 -31.20 4.58 27.73
C THR A 29 -31.43 6.08 27.79
N VAL A 30 -32.66 6.47 28.03
CA VAL A 30 -33.10 7.88 28.05
C VAL A 30 -33.64 8.22 29.44
N ASP A 31 -33.33 9.44 29.87
CA ASP A 31 -34.02 10.05 31.00
C ASP A 31 -35.35 10.65 30.52
N PHE A 32 -36.46 10.01 30.87
CA PHE A 32 -37.80 10.42 30.47
C PHE A 32 -38.37 11.56 31.37
N THR A 33 -37.59 12.10 32.29
CA THR A 33 -38.05 13.19 33.20
C THR A 33 -37.95 14.57 32.56
N MET A 34 -37.31 14.70 31.38
CA MET A 34 -37.19 15.99 30.67
C MET A 34 -38.55 16.54 30.28
N THR A 35 -38.77 17.81 30.57
CA THR A 35 -39.92 18.56 30.03
C THR A 35 -39.82 18.72 28.51
N GLY A 36 -40.93 19.05 27.84
CA GLY A 36 -40.91 19.30 26.39
C GLY A 36 -39.96 20.44 25.97
N GLU A 37 -39.83 21.47 26.79
CA GLU A 37 -38.92 22.60 26.54
C GLU A 37 -37.45 22.20 26.71
N GLU A 38 -37.15 21.46 27.76
CA GLU A 38 -35.78 20.92 27.97
C GLU A 38 -35.34 20.01 26.84
N LYS A 39 -36.22 19.11 26.42
CA LYS A 39 -35.98 18.23 25.26
C LYS A 39 -35.72 19.05 24.00
N ALA A 40 -36.54 20.05 23.70
CA ALA A 40 -36.37 20.88 22.53
C ALA A 40 -35.07 21.70 22.56
N ARG A 41 -34.71 22.22 23.76
CA ARG A 41 -33.42 22.93 23.96
C ARG A 41 -32.26 21.98 23.74
N LYS A 42 -32.26 20.81 24.37
CA LYS A 42 -31.21 19.79 24.23
C LYS A 42 -31.02 19.34 22.78
N LEU A 43 -32.13 19.16 22.05
CA LEU A 43 -32.09 18.78 20.65
C LEU A 43 -31.42 19.86 19.80
N ARG A 44 -31.79 21.14 19.98
CA ARG A 44 -31.15 22.25 19.27
C ARG A 44 -29.64 22.36 19.55
N GLU A 45 -29.24 22.18 20.80
CA GLU A 45 -27.81 22.17 21.17
C GLU A 45 -27.03 21.04 20.48
N LEU A 46 -27.61 19.82 20.44
CA LEU A 46 -27.02 18.68 19.79
C LEU A 46 -26.93 18.85 18.26
N GLU A 47 -28.01 19.33 17.64
CA GLU A 47 -28.06 19.56 16.19
C GLU A 47 -27.12 20.67 15.71
N ALA A 48 -26.70 21.58 16.58
CA ALA A 48 -25.75 22.63 16.28
C ALA A 48 -24.30 22.10 16.12
N ASP A 49 -23.94 20.98 16.78
CA ASP A 49 -22.62 20.37 16.65
C ASP A 49 -22.75 18.87 16.27
N PRO A 50 -22.44 18.50 15.02
CA PRO A 50 -22.56 17.11 14.58
C PRO A 50 -21.68 16.12 15.35
N VAL A 51 -20.58 16.59 15.95
CA VAL A 51 -19.71 15.75 16.79
C VAL A 51 -20.38 15.44 18.13
N ALA A 52 -20.96 16.47 18.77
CA ALA A 52 -21.72 16.28 20.02
C ALA A 52 -22.98 15.44 19.80
N TRP A 53 -23.66 15.66 18.67
CA TRP A 53 -24.82 14.88 18.25
C TRP A 53 -24.48 13.39 18.10
N ALA A 54 -23.41 13.07 17.36
CA ALA A 54 -22.97 11.70 17.18
C ALA A 54 -22.56 11.04 18.50
N LYS A 55 -21.79 11.74 19.34
CA LYS A 55 -21.33 11.24 20.65
C LYS A 55 -22.49 10.95 21.59
N PHE A 56 -23.50 11.79 21.60
CA PHE A 56 -24.66 11.61 22.46
C PHE A 56 -25.59 10.48 21.99
N LEU A 57 -25.94 10.44 20.70
CA LEU A 57 -26.90 9.47 20.18
C LEU A 57 -26.30 8.07 20.01
N PHE A 58 -25.04 7.96 19.65
CA PHE A 58 -24.38 6.69 19.32
C PHE A 58 -23.29 6.33 20.34
N TYR A 59 -23.57 6.50 21.61
CA TYR A 59 -22.63 6.30 22.74
C TYR A 59 -21.86 4.97 22.66
N ARG A 60 -22.50 3.88 22.21
CA ARG A 60 -21.86 2.57 22.02
C ARG A 60 -20.63 2.65 21.13
N TYR A 61 -20.71 3.41 20.05
CA TYR A 61 -19.64 3.58 19.06
C TYR A 61 -18.70 4.74 19.40
N ALA A 62 -19.13 5.65 20.26
CA ALA A 62 -18.40 6.83 20.70
C ALA A 62 -17.87 6.67 22.14
N LYS A 63 -17.47 5.45 22.52
CA LYS A 63 -16.93 5.11 23.85
C LYS A 63 -15.68 5.91 24.19
N TYR A 64 -14.82 6.13 23.20
CA TYR A 64 -13.61 6.94 23.31
C TYR A 64 -13.89 8.36 22.79
N GLU A 65 -13.11 9.33 23.27
CA GLU A 65 -13.15 10.69 22.71
C GLU A 65 -12.75 10.64 21.23
N PHE A 66 -13.43 11.41 20.39
CA PHE A 66 -13.09 11.48 18.97
C PHE A 66 -11.76 12.19 18.77
N ALA A 67 -10.87 11.59 18.01
CA ALA A 67 -9.61 12.18 17.61
C ALA A 67 -9.81 13.40 16.70
N GLY A 68 -8.79 14.25 16.61
CA GLY A 68 -8.84 15.48 15.83
C GLY A 68 -9.18 15.27 14.35
N PHE A 69 -8.61 14.22 13.75
CA PHE A 69 -8.86 13.88 12.32
C PHE A 69 -10.31 13.43 12.09
N GLN A 70 -10.91 12.69 13.03
CA GLN A 70 -12.32 12.27 12.95
C GLN A 70 -13.26 13.48 13.02
N LYS A 71 -13.04 14.38 13.99
CA LYS A 71 -13.80 15.64 14.12
C LYS A 71 -13.68 16.51 12.87
N LYS A 72 -12.49 16.57 12.29
CA LYS A 72 -12.21 17.31 11.04
C LYS A 72 -12.98 16.70 9.86
N ALA A 73 -12.97 15.37 9.70
CA ALA A 73 -13.69 14.68 8.63
C ALA A 73 -15.22 14.88 8.76
N ILE A 74 -15.79 14.73 9.97
CA ILE A 74 -17.22 14.95 10.21
C ILE A 74 -17.63 16.35 9.75
N ARG A 75 -16.93 17.40 10.19
CA ARG A 75 -17.26 18.78 9.85
C ARG A 75 -17.06 19.08 8.38
N ARG A 76 -15.99 18.56 7.75
CA ARG A 76 -15.68 18.74 6.34
C ARG A 76 -16.77 18.15 5.45
N ILE A 77 -17.11 16.87 5.63
CA ILE A 77 -18.08 16.19 4.76
C ILE A 77 -19.47 16.81 4.92
N ILE A 78 -19.91 17.08 6.15
CA ILE A 78 -21.19 17.74 6.41
C ILE A 78 -21.22 19.16 5.82
N GLY A 79 -20.13 19.91 5.94
CA GLY A 79 -20.01 21.27 5.40
C GLY A 79 -20.12 21.35 3.87
N HIS A 80 -19.69 20.31 3.15
CA HIS A 80 -19.73 20.26 1.68
C HIS A 80 -20.95 19.48 1.12
N SER A 81 -21.82 18.95 1.99
CA SER A 81 -22.92 18.06 1.57
C SER A 81 -24.01 18.72 0.71
N ASP A 82 -24.09 20.04 0.68
CA ASP A 82 -25.06 20.78 -0.14
C ASP A 82 -24.62 20.90 -1.61
N GLY A 83 -23.35 20.62 -1.91
CA GLY A 83 -22.77 20.55 -3.24
C GLY A 83 -22.31 19.14 -3.64
N ASN A 84 -21.73 19.02 -4.83
CA ASN A 84 -21.02 17.81 -5.20
C ASN A 84 -19.76 17.69 -4.37
N TRP A 85 -19.57 16.54 -3.72
CA TRP A 85 -18.39 16.26 -2.92
C TRP A 85 -17.92 14.81 -3.08
N TYR A 86 -16.61 14.63 -3.23
CA TYR A 86 -15.96 13.34 -3.42
C TYR A 86 -14.93 13.14 -2.31
N GLU A 87 -15.25 12.35 -1.32
CA GLU A 87 -14.41 12.08 -0.15
C GLU A 87 -13.81 10.69 -0.20
N VAL A 88 -12.52 10.57 0.11
CA VAL A 88 -11.85 9.27 0.28
C VAL A 88 -11.16 9.24 1.63
N LEU A 89 -11.54 8.27 2.47
CA LEU A 89 -11.00 8.05 3.80
C LEU A 89 -10.16 6.77 3.81
N SER A 90 -8.87 6.89 3.51
CA SER A 90 -7.91 5.81 3.63
C SER A 90 -7.29 5.84 5.03
N TRP A 91 -8.10 5.50 6.02
CA TRP A 91 -7.66 5.41 7.39
C TRP A 91 -7.25 3.98 7.73
N ALA A 92 -6.20 3.82 8.51
CA ALA A 92 -5.76 2.52 9.01
C ALA A 92 -6.89 1.73 9.69
N ARG A 93 -6.71 0.43 9.84
CA ARG A 93 -7.63 -0.38 10.67
C ARG A 93 -7.75 0.22 12.07
N GLU A 94 -8.87 -0.03 12.73
CA GLU A 94 -9.21 0.43 14.10
C GLU A 94 -9.42 1.95 14.24
N LEU A 95 -9.35 2.75 13.17
CA LEU A 95 -9.59 4.20 13.21
C LEU A 95 -11.07 4.59 12.99
N ALA A 96 -11.99 3.61 12.97
CA ALA A 96 -13.45 3.77 12.97
C ALA A 96 -14.03 4.49 11.72
N LYS A 97 -13.41 4.37 10.54
CA LYS A 97 -13.85 5.04 9.31
C LYS A 97 -15.31 4.82 8.95
N SER A 98 -15.77 3.55 8.87
CA SER A 98 -17.17 3.20 8.53
C SER A 98 -18.17 3.73 9.57
N THR A 99 -17.78 3.71 10.85
CA THR A 99 -18.60 4.25 11.94
C THR A 99 -18.76 5.76 11.85
N ILE A 100 -17.69 6.48 11.57
CA ILE A 100 -17.73 7.94 11.39
C ILE A 100 -18.60 8.32 10.19
N VAL A 101 -18.48 7.59 9.09
CA VAL A 101 -19.33 7.82 7.90
C VAL A 101 -20.79 7.51 8.21
N MET A 102 -21.09 6.48 9.01
CA MET A 102 -22.45 6.22 9.47
C MET A 102 -23.03 7.44 10.21
N PHE A 103 -22.30 8.06 11.14
CA PHE A 103 -22.76 9.25 11.84
C PHE A 103 -23.02 10.42 10.88
N ILE A 104 -22.13 10.62 9.92
CA ILE A 104 -22.26 11.68 8.91
C ILE A 104 -23.54 11.47 8.10
N VAL A 105 -23.74 10.28 7.54
CA VAL A 105 -24.92 9.98 6.72
C VAL A 105 -26.20 10.13 7.52
N LEU A 106 -26.25 9.60 8.76
CA LEU A 106 -27.41 9.75 9.63
C LEU A 106 -27.70 11.22 9.98
N TYR A 107 -26.66 12.03 10.23
CA TYR A 107 -26.84 13.47 10.44
C TYR A 107 -27.41 14.17 9.19
N LEU A 108 -26.91 13.84 8.00
CA LEU A 108 -27.38 14.43 6.75
C LEU A 108 -28.86 14.09 6.47
N VAL A 109 -29.30 12.89 6.76
CA VAL A 109 -30.69 12.46 6.47
C VAL A 109 -31.68 12.86 7.57
N ILE A 110 -31.24 12.97 8.83
CA ILE A 110 -32.13 13.26 9.97
C ILE A 110 -32.15 14.75 10.31
N VAL A 111 -31.00 15.39 10.38
CA VAL A 111 -30.84 16.78 10.83
C VAL A 111 -30.86 17.75 9.66
N LYS A 112 -29.91 17.63 8.73
CA LYS A 112 -29.84 18.49 7.54
C LYS A 112 -30.97 18.25 6.54
N LYS A 113 -31.46 17.02 6.44
CA LYS A 113 -32.53 16.58 5.53
C LYS A 113 -32.26 16.90 4.06
N ASN A 114 -30.97 16.98 3.71
CA ASN A 114 -30.49 17.33 2.36
C ASN A 114 -30.07 16.11 1.54
N LYS A 115 -30.18 14.89 2.09
CA LYS A 115 -29.93 13.62 1.42
C LYS A 115 -31.09 12.66 1.62
N ARG A 116 -31.50 11.95 0.53
CA ARG A 116 -32.71 11.15 0.53
C ARG A 116 -32.57 9.74 -0.05
N CYS A 117 -31.53 9.48 -0.85
CA CYS A 117 -31.35 8.17 -1.48
C CYS A 117 -29.89 7.74 -1.36
N VAL A 118 -29.62 6.79 -0.44
CA VAL A 118 -28.28 6.31 -0.09
C VAL A 118 -28.07 4.93 -0.69
N ILE A 119 -27.07 4.77 -1.54
CA ILE A 119 -26.59 3.46 -1.99
C ILE A 119 -25.29 3.14 -1.25
N MET A 120 -25.22 1.94 -0.68
CA MET A 120 -24.06 1.38 -0.01
C MET A 120 -23.54 0.18 -0.78
N THR A 121 -22.25 0.17 -1.08
CA THR A 121 -21.62 -0.94 -1.80
C THR A 121 -20.32 -1.37 -1.14
N SER A 122 -19.99 -2.64 -1.31
CA SER A 122 -18.77 -3.28 -0.78
C SER A 122 -18.26 -4.29 -1.81
N ALA A 123 -17.13 -4.95 -1.52
CA ALA A 123 -16.58 -6.02 -2.35
C ALA A 123 -17.61 -7.14 -2.63
N THR A 124 -18.52 -7.40 -1.70
CA THR A 124 -19.56 -8.42 -1.85
C THR A 124 -20.93 -7.86 -1.48
N ASN A 125 -22.01 -8.52 -1.96
CA ASN A 125 -23.36 -8.16 -1.56
C ASN A 125 -23.59 -8.35 -0.05
N ASP A 126 -23.04 -9.41 0.54
CA ASP A 126 -23.12 -9.66 1.98
C ASP A 126 -22.37 -8.59 2.80
N GLY A 127 -21.24 -8.09 2.29
CA GLY A 127 -20.54 -6.96 2.89
C GLY A 127 -21.40 -5.69 2.89
N ALA A 128 -22.03 -5.38 1.74
CA ALA A 128 -22.95 -4.24 1.64
C ALA A 128 -24.17 -4.37 2.55
N ARG A 129 -24.77 -5.58 2.68
CA ARG A 129 -25.86 -5.85 3.64
C ARG A 129 -25.43 -5.65 5.10
N LYS A 130 -24.25 -6.17 5.47
CA LYS A 130 -23.70 -5.97 6.82
C LYS A 130 -23.50 -4.49 7.14
N LEU A 131 -23.02 -3.71 6.17
CA LEU A 131 -22.92 -2.26 6.32
C LEU A 131 -24.29 -1.62 6.51
N LEU A 132 -25.26 -1.94 5.67
CA LEU A 132 -26.64 -1.43 5.75
C LEU A 132 -27.31 -1.77 7.07
N ASN A 133 -27.09 -2.98 7.59
CA ASN A 133 -27.66 -3.44 8.85
C ASN A 133 -27.17 -2.63 10.06
N GLN A 134 -25.97 -2.05 10.01
CA GLN A 134 -25.51 -1.14 11.08
C GLN A 134 -26.41 0.10 11.18
N TYR A 135 -26.84 0.66 10.06
CA TYR A 135 -27.76 1.80 10.00
C TYR A 135 -29.18 1.38 10.42
N ARG A 136 -29.67 0.25 9.90
CA ARG A 136 -30.99 -0.29 10.24
C ARG A 136 -31.15 -0.53 11.73
N ALA A 137 -30.12 -1.08 12.39
CA ALA A 137 -30.11 -1.35 13.83
C ALA A 137 -30.26 -0.06 14.68
N GLN A 138 -29.74 1.08 14.21
CA GLN A 138 -29.92 2.35 14.92
C GLN A 138 -31.39 2.79 14.94
N PHE A 139 -32.10 2.66 13.81
CA PHE A 139 -33.51 2.99 13.75
C PHE A 139 -34.37 2.01 14.52
N GLU A 140 -33.99 0.71 14.59
CA GLU A 140 -34.74 -0.32 15.30
C GLU A 140 -34.52 -0.30 16.80
N ALA A 141 -33.36 0.08 17.30
CA ALA A 141 -32.99 -0.17 18.69
C ALA A 141 -32.44 1.03 19.45
N ASN A 142 -32.07 2.13 18.78
CA ASN A 142 -31.50 3.29 19.47
C ASN A 142 -32.62 4.11 20.15
N GLU A 143 -32.74 3.98 21.45
CA GLU A 143 -33.81 4.63 22.23
C GLU A 143 -33.64 6.15 22.29
N ARG A 144 -32.40 6.68 22.29
CA ARG A 144 -32.15 8.13 22.22
C ARG A 144 -32.59 8.69 20.86
N LEU A 145 -32.32 7.98 19.78
CA LEU A 145 -32.76 8.39 18.43
C LEU A 145 -34.29 8.45 18.36
N LYS A 146 -34.97 7.40 18.85
CA LYS A 146 -36.45 7.36 18.90
C LYS A 146 -37.04 8.43 19.81
N TYR A 147 -36.41 8.67 20.96
CA TYR A 147 -36.91 9.68 21.90
C TYR A 147 -36.89 11.08 21.27
N PHE A 148 -35.79 11.46 20.62
CA PHE A 148 -35.64 12.81 20.06
C PHE A 148 -36.35 13.00 18.70
N TYR A 149 -36.36 11.99 17.85
CA TYR A 149 -36.85 12.09 16.47
C TYR A 149 -38.13 11.28 16.18
N GLY A 150 -38.60 10.51 17.13
CA GLY A 150 -39.75 9.61 16.94
C GLY A 150 -39.40 8.31 16.25
N ASN A 151 -40.42 7.54 15.89
CA ASN A 151 -40.25 6.34 15.11
C ASN A 151 -40.04 6.70 13.59
N LEU A 152 -38.85 6.47 13.11
CA LEU A 152 -38.47 6.78 11.73
C LEU A 152 -38.60 5.57 10.77
N ILE A 153 -39.05 4.40 11.22
CA ILE A 153 -39.24 3.20 10.41
C ILE A 153 -40.35 3.44 9.38
N GLY A 154 -40.04 3.21 8.10
CA GLY A 154 -41.01 3.34 7.00
C GLY A 154 -41.62 2.00 6.58
N ASP A 155 -42.33 2.00 5.45
CA ASP A 155 -43.15 0.88 5.00
C ASP A 155 -42.33 -0.32 4.47
N LYS A 156 -41.13 -0.06 3.91
CA LYS A 156 -40.24 -1.10 3.38
C LYS A 156 -39.06 -1.29 4.32
N TRP A 157 -38.89 -2.54 4.80
CA TRP A 157 -37.87 -2.84 5.82
C TRP A 157 -37.28 -4.23 5.62
N THR A 158 -36.29 -4.33 4.72
CA THR A 158 -35.60 -5.59 4.40
C THR A 158 -34.10 -5.50 4.66
N GLU A 159 -33.35 -6.58 4.48
CA GLU A 159 -31.91 -6.60 4.66
C GLU A 159 -31.12 -5.89 3.56
N ASP A 160 -31.70 -5.81 2.35
CA ASP A 160 -31.09 -5.15 1.19
C ASP A 160 -31.56 -3.72 1.01
N TYR A 161 -32.70 -3.39 1.61
CA TYR A 161 -33.39 -2.15 1.33
C TYR A 161 -34.36 -1.78 2.45
N PHE A 162 -34.27 -0.53 2.91
CA PHE A 162 -35.29 0.00 3.81
C PHE A 162 -35.57 1.49 3.54
N THR A 163 -36.74 1.93 3.96
CA THR A 163 -37.17 3.33 3.88
C THR A 163 -37.46 3.88 5.27
N LEU A 164 -37.23 5.19 5.42
CA LEU A 164 -37.69 5.93 6.59
C LEU A 164 -39.08 6.52 6.35
N SER A 165 -39.82 6.78 7.41
CA SER A 165 -41.12 7.50 7.37
C SER A 165 -40.99 8.90 6.74
N THR A 166 -39.79 9.48 6.72
CA THR A 166 -39.43 10.74 6.05
C THR A 166 -39.16 10.59 4.55
N ARG A 167 -39.44 9.42 3.93
CA ARG A 167 -39.17 9.06 2.54
C ARG A 167 -37.67 9.05 2.16
N VAL A 168 -36.79 8.86 3.13
CA VAL A 168 -35.39 8.56 2.86
C VAL A 168 -35.26 7.06 2.62
N SER A 169 -34.43 6.67 1.67
CA SER A 169 -34.20 5.27 1.30
C SER A 169 -32.72 4.90 1.40
N PHE A 170 -32.51 3.66 1.83
CA PHE A 170 -31.18 3.06 1.94
C PHE A 170 -31.18 1.71 1.21
N MET A 171 -30.16 1.47 0.41
CA MET A 171 -30.00 0.25 -0.38
C MET A 171 -28.58 -0.29 -0.29
N ALA A 172 -28.46 -1.61 -0.09
CA ALA A 172 -27.21 -2.35 -0.20
C ALA A 172 -27.09 -2.96 -1.61
N MET A 173 -25.88 -2.89 -2.19
CA MET A 173 -25.60 -3.42 -3.52
C MET A 173 -24.16 -3.91 -3.59
N GLY A 174 -23.93 -5.17 -3.97
CA GLY A 174 -22.61 -5.67 -4.29
C GLY A 174 -22.12 -5.16 -5.65
N TRP A 175 -20.81 -5.08 -5.87
CA TRP A 175 -20.29 -4.75 -7.18
C TRP A 175 -20.76 -5.77 -8.24
N GLY A 176 -20.88 -5.35 -9.49
CA GLY A 176 -21.36 -6.19 -10.60
C GLY A 176 -22.87 -6.34 -10.69
N GLN A 177 -23.65 -5.99 -9.67
CA GLN A 177 -25.11 -5.93 -9.79
C GLN A 177 -25.52 -4.75 -10.68
N SER A 178 -26.70 -4.86 -11.33
CA SER A 178 -27.19 -3.77 -12.18
C SER A 178 -27.83 -2.66 -11.35
N PRO A 179 -27.18 -1.47 -11.25
CA PRO A 179 -27.78 -0.34 -10.54
C PRO A 179 -28.76 0.43 -11.43
N ARG A 180 -28.94 0.03 -12.70
CA ARG A 180 -29.80 0.72 -13.65
C ARG A 180 -31.28 0.56 -13.27
N GLY A 181 -32.01 1.67 -13.24
CA GLY A 181 -33.44 1.68 -12.90
C GLY A 181 -33.70 1.83 -11.39
N VAL A 182 -32.70 1.97 -10.55
CA VAL A 182 -32.88 2.31 -9.12
C VAL A 182 -33.47 3.72 -9.05
N LYS A 183 -34.77 3.80 -8.94
CA LYS A 183 -35.52 5.00 -8.59
C LYS A 183 -36.30 4.69 -7.32
N MET A 184 -36.20 5.56 -6.35
CA MET A 184 -36.91 5.47 -5.10
C MET A 184 -37.86 6.65 -5.02
N ASP A 185 -39.14 6.43 -5.19
CA ASP A 185 -40.15 7.50 -5.15
C ASP A 185 -39.73 8.75 -5.99
N GLU A 186 -39.30 8.53 -7.23
CA GLU A 186 -38.76 9.54 -8.16
C GLU A 186 -37.41 10.19 -7.79
N VAL A 187 -36.82 9.88 -6.61
CA VAL A 187 -35.52 10.39 -6.18
C VAL A 187 -34.39 9.48 -6.69
N ARG A 188 -33.41 10.07 -7.34
CA ARG A 188 -32.17 9.37 -7.73
C ARG A 188 -31.17 9.39 -6.58
N PRO A 189 -30.21 8.45 -6.56
CA PRO A 189 -29.15 8.42 -5.55
C PRO A 189 -28.41 9.74 -5.42
N ASP A 190 -28.33 10.26 -4.20
CA ASP A 190 -27.65 11.49 -3.81
C ASP A 190 -26.51 11.25 -2.80
N VAL A 191 -26.38 9.98 -2.33
CA VAL A 191 -25.20 9.49 -1.59
C VAL A 191 -24.78 8.14 -2.15
N LEU A 192 -23.50 8.03 -2.52
CA LEU A 192 -22.84 6.77 -2.87
C LEU A 192 -21.76 6.49 -1.83
N LEU A 193 -21.88 5.37 -1.14
CA LEU A 193 -20.92 4.94 -0.12
C LEU A 193 -20.27 3.62 -0.56
N MET A 194 -18.97 3.62 -0.75
CA MET A 194 -18.14 2.44 -1.02
C MET A 194 -17.31 2.14 0.22
N ASP A 195 -17.57 0.99 0.87
CA ASP A 195 -16.89 0.57 2.09
C ASP A 195 -16.24 -0.80 1.92
N ASP A 196 -14.96 -0.93 2.24
CA ASP A 196 -14.14 -2.13 2.04
C ASP A 196 -14.40 -2.77 0.67
N TYR A 197 -14.27 -1.93 -0.38
CA TYR A 197 -14.63 -2.28 -1.76
C TYR A 197 -13.62 -3.19 -2.44
N ASP A 198 -12.36 -3.16 -2.02
CA ASP A 198 -11.27 -3.97 -2.54
C ASP A 198 -10.99 -5.18 -1.65
N THR A 199 -10.58 -6.30 -2.26
CA THR A 199 -10.02 -7.47 -1.55
C THR A 199 -8.61 -7.75 -2.04
N ASP A 200 -7.78 -8.40 -1.21
CA ASP A 200 -6.40 -8.78 -1.59
C ASP A 200 -6.35 -9.69 -2.82
N GLU A 201 -7.29 -10.62 -2.92
CA GLU A 201 -7.36 -11.56 -4.04
C GLU A 201 -7.68 -10.83 -5.37
N GLU A 202 -8.67 -9.94 -5.34
CA GLU A 202 -9.07 -9.18 -6.52
C GLU A 202 -7.97 -8.20 -6.98
N CYS A 203 -7.27 -7.57 -6.05
CA CYS A 203 -6.19 -6.62 -6.35
C CYS A 203 -4.94 -7.26 -6.99
N ARG A 204 -4.81 -8.60 -6.91
CA ARG A 204 -3.77 -9.34 -7.66
C ARG A 204 -4.06 -9.42 -9.16
N ASN A 205 -5.29 -9.17 -9.58
CA ASN A 205 -5.70 -9.21 -10.98
C ASN A 205 -6.10 -7.81 -11.47
N PRO A 206 -5.24 -7.14 -12.27
CA PRO A 206 -5.52 -5.80 -12.81
C PRO A 206 -6.81 -5.72 -13.63
N GLU A 207 -7.22 -6.83 -14.28
CA GLU A 207 -8.46 -6.86 -15.05
C GLU A 207 -9.69 -6.77 -14.12
N ILE A 208 -9.68 -7.46 -12.98
CA ILE A 208 -10.75 -7.37 -11.99
C ILE A 208 -10.83 -5.95 -11.43
N VAL A 209 -9.69 -5.35 -11.07
CA VAL A 209 -9.65 -3.95 -10.59
C VAL A 209 -10.21 -3.00 -11.63
N ASN A 210 -9.85 -3.17 -12.91
CA ASN A 210 -10.39 -2.38 -14.02
C ASN A 210 -11.90 -2.56 -14.15
N ASN A 211 -12.41 -3.79 -14.09
CA ASN A 211 -13.84 -4.08 -14.20
C ASN A 211 -14.63 -3.48 -13.04
N LYS A 212 -14.12 -3.56 -11.80
CA LYS A 212 -14.73 -2.93 -10.61
C LYS A 212 -14.77 -1.42 -10.74
N TRP A 213 -13.65 -0.81 -11.17
CA TRP A 213 -13.57 0.63 -11.38
C TRP A 213 -14.54 1.10 -12.47
N ASN A 214 -14.58 0.39 -13.60
CA ASN A 214 -15.51 0.69 -14.70
C ASN A 214 -16.97 0.54 -14.27
N TRP A 215 -17.29 -0.47 -13.46
CA TRP A 215 -18.65 -0.63 -12.93
C TRP A 215 -19.04 0.56 -12.05
N PHE A 216 -18.14 1.01 -11.19
CA PHE A 216 -18.37 2.22 -10.40
C PHE A 216 -18.59 3.45 -11.30
N GLU A 217 -17.68 3.72 -12.23
CA GLU A 217 -17.75 4.94 -13.06
C GLU A 217 -18.94 4.92 -14.04
N GLN A 218 -19.16 3.80 -14.73
CA GLN A 218 -20.09 3.72 -15.85
C GLN A 218 -21.50 3.31 -15.43
N ALA A 219 -21.63 2.52 -14.37
CA ALA A 219 -22.93 2.01 -13.93
C ALA A 219 -23.42 2.72 -12.66
N LEU A 220 -22.68 2.65 -11.55
CA LEU A 220 -23.13 3.17 -10.27
C LEU A 220 -23.16 4.70 -10.24
N PHE A 221 -22.08 5.36 -10.65
CA PHE A 221 -21.98 6.83 -10.59
C PHE A 221 -23.07 7.54 -11.41
N PHE A 222 -23.48 6.98 -12.55
CA PHE A 222 -24.52 7.53 -13.40
C PHE A 222 -25.95 7.17 -12.97
N THR A 223 -26.16 6.54 -11.83
CA THR A 223 -27.50 6.43 -11.22
C THR A 223 -28.01 7.77 -10.68
N ARG A 224 -27.09 8.70 -10.38
CA ARG A 224 -27.39 10.03 -9.84
C ARG A 224 -28.25 10.90 -10.78
N SER A 225 -28.84 11.94 -10.24
CA SER A 225 -29.29 13.10 -11.03
C SER A 225 -28.09 14.00 -11.39
N ILE A 226 -28.04 14.47 -12.63
CA ILE A 226 -26.98 15.40 -13.06
C ILE A 226 -27.18 16.79 -12.44
N SER A 227 -28.42 17.18 -12.21
CA SER A 227 -28.82 18.50 -11.69
C SER A 227 -28.75 18.61 -10.16
N GLU A 228 -28.61 17.49 -9.45
CA GLU A 228 -28.64 17.46 -7.99
C GLU A 228 -27.25 17.15 -7.41
N ALA A 229 -27.00 17.64 -6.18
CA ALA A 229 -25.75 17.44 -5.47
C ALA A 229 -25.55 15.98 -5.07
N LEU A 230 -24.40 15.40 -5.44
CA LEU A 230 -24.01 14.05 -5.07
C LEU A 230 -22.89 14.08 -4.03
N LEU A 231 -23.05 13.32 -2.96
CA LEU A 231 -21.99 12.97 -2.03
C LEU A 231 -21.47 11.57 -2.36
N THR A 232 -20.20 11.47 -2.74
CA THR A 232 -19.49 10.20 -2.97
C THR A 232 -18.49 10.00 -1.85
N VAL A 233 -18.57 8.89 -1.13
CA VAL A 233 -17.66 8.57 -0.02
C VAL A 233 -17.05 7.19 -0.23
N TRP A 234 -15.73 7.14 -0.22
CA TRP A 234 -14.96 5.90 -0.20
C TRP A 234 -14.31 5.71 1.16
N THR A 235 -14.43 4.51 1.71
CA THR A 235 -13.76 4.11 2.94
C THR A 235 -13.02 2.80 2.71
N GLY A 236 -11.74 2.76 3.03
CA GLY A 236 -10.93 1.54 2.85
C GLY A 236 -9.45 1.82 3.02
N ASN A 237 -8.69 0.81 3.43
CA ASN A 237 -7.24 0.88 3.43
C ASN A 237 -6.71 0.85 1.99
N VAL A 238 -5.54 1.43 1.76
CA VAL A 238 -4.79 1.22 0.52
C VAL A 238 -4.10 -0.15 0.62
N ILE A 239 -4.75 -1.20 0.12
CA ILE A 239 -4.27 -2.59 0.25
C ILE A 239 -3.38 -3.04 -0.92
N ALA A 240 -3.39 -2.30 -2.02
CA ALA A 240 -2.51 -2.49 -3.18
C ALA A 240 -2.18 -1.15 -3.83
N LYS A 241 -1.05 -1.08 -4.55
CA LYS A 241 -0.65 0.13 -5.31
C LYS A 241 -1.71 0.52 -6.34
N ASP A 242 -2.29 -0.45 -7.02
CA ASP A 242 -3.44 -0.28 -7.92
C ASP A 242 -4.65 -1.04 -7.34
N CYS A 243 -5.50 -0.34 -6.63
CA CYS A 243 -6.80 -0.79 -6.15
C CYS A 243 -7.83 0.32 -6.34
N CYS A 244 -9.11 0.02 -6.21
CA CYS A 244 -10.17 1.02 -6.43
C CYS A 244 -10.08 2.19 -5.45
N VAL A 245 -9.70 1.95 -4.20
CA VAL A 245 -9.48 3.01 -3.20
C VAL A 245 -8.33 3.94 -3.61
N SER A 246 -7.21 3.40 -4.13
CA SER A 246 -6.09 4.22 -4.64
C SER A 246 -6.52 5.06 -5.84
N ARG A 247 -7.29 4.49 -6.77
CA ARG A 247 -7.84 5.20 -7.94
C ARG A 247 -8.79 6.30 -7.51
N ALA A 248 -9.69 6.00 -6.56
CA ALA A 248 -10.59 6.98 -5.96
C ALA A 248 -9.83 8.13 -5.29
N GLY A 249 -8.77 7.81 -4.53
CA GLY A 249 -7.90 8.79 -3.91
C GLY A 249 -7.20 9.70 -4.92
N ASN A 250 -6.65 9.13 -5.99
CA ASN A 250 -6.05 9.93 -7.07
C ASN A 250 -7.10 10.85 -7.72
N LYS A 251 -8.32 10.35 -7.94
CA LYS A 251 -9.44 11.16 -8.44
C LYS A 251 -9.80 12.27 -7.49
N ALA A 252 -9.87 12.00 -6.21
CA ALA A 252 -10.12 13.02 -5.18
C ALA A 252 -9.05 14.12 -5.16
N ARG A 253 -7.76 13.77 -5.36
CA ARG A 253 -6.67 14.76 -5.49
C ARG A 253 -6.84 15.66 -6.73
N GLU A 254 -7.23 15.08 -7.86
CA GLU A 254 -7.55 15.87 -9.07
C GLU A 254 -8.70 16.85 -8.82
N LEU A 255 -9.75 16.39 -8.10
CA LEU A 255 -10.91 17.20 -7.76
C LEU A 255 -10.60 18.28 -6.71
N ALA A 256 -9.67 18.00 -5.80
CA ALA A 256 -9.18 18.95 -4.81
C ALA A 256 -8.30 20.05 -5.42
N ALA A 257 -7.62 19.74 -6.52
CA ALA A 257 -6.74 20.71 -7.22
C ALA A 257 -7.48 21.68 -8.14
N ARG A 258 -8.81 21.61 -8.26
CA ARG A 258 -9.62 22.53 -9.04
C ARG A 258 -9.70 23.91 -8.39
N GLU A 259 -9.98 24.94 -9.15
CA GLU A 259 -10.21 26.29 -8.65
C GLU A 259 -11.28 26.33 -7.54
N LYS A 260 -12.35 25.54 -7.70
CA LYS A 260 -13.33 25.23 -6.65
C LYS A 260 -13.19 23.76 -6.27
N PRO A 261 -12.52 23.46 -5.15
CA PRO A 261 -12.32 22.09 -4.71
C PRO A 261 -13.65 21.36 -4.44
N ILE A 262 -13.81 20.18 -5.00
CA ILE A 262 -14.99 19.31 -4.80
C ILE A 262 -14.60 17.89 -4.37
N GLY A 263 -13.41 17.72 -3.84
CA GLY A 263 -12.94 16.42 -3.36
C GLY A 263 -11.83 16.52 -2.33
N ASN A 264 -11.62 15.43 -1.60
CA ASN A 264 -10.54 15.29 -0.62
C ASN A 264 -10.12 13.82 -0.48
N TRP A 265 -8.84 13.59 -0.32
CA TRP A 265 -8.30 12.28 0.07
C TRP A 265 -7.58 12.41 1.41
N ASP A 266 -8.11 11.74 2.42
CA ASP A 266 -7.61 11.73 3.80
C ASP A 266 -6.89 10.40 4.05
N ILE A 267 -5.57 10.43 4.19
CA ILE A 267 -4.75 9.26 4.49
C ILE A 267 -4.30 9.39 5.94
N ILE A 268 -4.78 8.50 6.80
CA ILE A 268 -4.46 8.48 8.23
C ILE A 268 -3.92 7.10 8.61
N ASN A 269 -2.66 7.05 8.99
CA ASN A 269 -1.99 5.86 9.51
C ASN A 269 -2.27 5.72 11.02
N ILE A 270 -2.03 4.54 11.58
CA ILE A 270 -2.27 4.33 13.03
C ILE A 270 -1.34 5.17 13.90
N ARG A 271 -0.12 5.43 13.38
CA ARG A 271 0.85 6.41 13.88
C ARG A 271 1.19 7.38 12.76
N MET A 272 1.47 8.64 13.09
CA MET A 272 1.89 9.65 12.13
C MET A 272 2.92 10.59 12.74
N VAL A 273 3.92 10.98 11.96
CA VAL A 273 4.87 12.07 12.30
C VAL A 273 4.22 13.41 11.98
N ASP A 274 3.63 13.53 10.80
CA ASP A 274 2.89 14.72 10.35
C ASP A 274 1.56 14.31 9.71
N ILE A 275 0.46 14.64 10.36
CA ILE A 275 -0.90 14.32 9.89
C ILE A 275 -1.25 15.02 8.55
N ASN A 276 -0.55 16.07 8.19
CA ASN A 276 -0.81 16.82 6.94
C ASN A 276 0.07 16.33 5.78
N ASN A 277 1.14 15.60 6.07
CA ASN A 277 2.06 15.05 5.07
C ASN A 277 2.52 13.63 5.47
N PRO A 278 1.65 12.63 5.37
CA PRO A 278 1.95 11.27 5.81
C PRO A 278 3.05 10.64 4.97
N ASP A 279 4.11 10.19 5.63
CA ASP A 279 5.14 9.31 5.08
C ASP A 279 5.00 7.95 5.78
N PRO A 280 4.50 6.90 5.12
CA PRO A 280 4.25 5.62 5.75
C PRO A 280 5.48 5.01 6.41
N GLN A 281 6.68 5.24 5.88
CA GLN A 281 7.90 4.71 6.46
C GLN A 281 8.36 5.52 7.68
N ALA A 282 8.27 6.85 7.61
CA ALA A 282 8.57 7.71 8.75
C ALA A 282 7.54 7.50 9.87
N ASP A 283 6.26 7.37 9.53
CA ASP A 283 5.18 7.11 10.49
C ASP A 283 5.39 5.79 11.23
N TYR A 284 5.83 4.74 10.52
CA TYR A 284 6.13 3.44 11.13
C TYR A 284 7.27 3.52 12.13
N GLN A 285 8.36 4.22 11.78
CA GLN A 285 9.59 4.27 12.56
C GLN A 285 9.56 5.31 13.69
N PHE A 286 8.94 6.49 13.45
CA PHE A 286 9.07 7.66 14.32
C PHE A 286 7.73 8.29 14.70
N GLY A 287 6.63 7.80 14.15
CA GLY A 287 5.30 8.34 14.40
C GLY A 287 4.77 8.03 15.79
N THR A 288 3.73 8.78 16.16
CA THR A 288 2.97 8.57 17.39
C THR A 288 1.51 8.28 17.07
N SER A 289 0.82 7.60 17.99
CA SER A 289 -0.60 7.25 17.84
C SER A 289 -1.45 8.47 17.50
N VAL A 290 -2.26 8.36 16.46
CA VAL A 290 -3.23 9.41 16.05
C VAL A 290 -4.49 9.41 16.89
N TRP A 291 -4.72 8.36 17.68
CA TRP A 291 -5.88 8.20 18.57
C TRP A 291 -5.47 7.51 19.88
N PRO A 292 -4.66 8.18 20.72
CA PRO A 292 -4.08 7.57 21.92
C PRO A 292 -5.12 7.17 22.97
N GLU A 293 -6.30 7.80 22.98
CA GLU A 293 -7.39 7.44 23.89
C GLU A 293 -7.94 6.02 23.65
N LYS A 294 -7.75 5.47 22.45
CA LYS A 294 -8.15 4.11 22.10
C LYS A 294 -6.97 3.19 21.86
N ASN A 295 -6.00 3.64 21.08
CA ASN A 295 -4.85 2.87 20.60
C ASN A 295 -3.59 3.44 21.22
N THR A 296 -3.17 2.93 22.41
CA THR A 296 -1.91 3.37 23.02
C THR A 296 -0.70 2.87 22.25
N GLU A 297 0.47 3.47 22.48
CA GLU A 297 1.72 3.05 21.80
C GLU A 297 2.02 1.58 22.10
N GLU A 298 1.85 1.15 23.36
CA GLU A 298 2.10 -0.22 23.78
C GLU A 298 1.18 -1.20 23.04
N THR A 299 -0.11 -0.87 22.92
CA THR A 299 -1.07 -1.72 22.19
C THR A 299 -0.74 -1.82 20.71
N ILE A 300 -0.31 -0.71 20.10
CA ILE A 300 0.10 -0.71 18.68
C ILE A 300 1.35 -1.57 18.49
N ASP A 301 2.36 -1.44 19.36
CA ASP A 301 3.58 -2.23 19.30
C ASP A 301 3.31 -3.73 19.48
N GLU A 302 2.43 -4.09 20.43
CA GLU A 302 2.01 -5.48 20.63
C GLU A 302 1.34 -6.07 19.38
N VAL A 303 0.48 -5.32 18.72
CA VAL A 303 -0.19 -5.77 17.48
C VAL A 303 0.82 -5.89 16.34
N LEU A 304 1.70 -4.91 16.16
CA LEU A 304 2.70 -4.93 15.09
C LEU A 304 3.73 -6.06 15.28
N ALA A 305 4.06 -6.43 16.53
CA ALA A 305 4.94 -7.55 16.83
C ALA A 305 4.34 -8.93 16.50
N GLN A 306 3.02 -9.04 16.36
CA GLN A 306 2.31 -10.28 16.07
C GLN A 306 2.09 -10.52 14.56
N VAL A 307 2.41 -9.57 13.71
CA VAL A 307 2.18 -9.65 12.26
C VAL A 307 3.47 -9.42 11.47
N SER A 308 3.50 -9.84 10.21
CA SER A 308 4.61 -9.50 9.32
C SER A 308 4.68 -7.99 9.07
N LEU A 309 5.89 -7.49 8.76
CA LEU A 309 6.09 -6.09 8.40
C LEU A 309 5.16 -5.67 7.25
N ALA A 310 5.02 -6.52 6.22
CA ALA A 310 4.14 -6.25 5.08
C ALA A 310 2.68 -6.11 5.50
N SER A 311 2.19 -6.99 6.37
CA SER A 311 0.82 -6.90 6.91
C SER A 311 0.62 -5.63 7.73
N GLY A 312 1.57 -5.28 8.60
CA GLY A 312 1.54 -4.04 9.38
C GLY A 312 1.56 -2.80 8.50
N GLN A 313 2.45 -2.76 7.50
CA GLN A 313 2.53 -1.65 6.55
C GLN A 313 1.22 -1.46 5.76
N LYS A 314 0.61 -2.54 5.30
CA LYS A 314 -0.65 -2.50 4.55
C LYS A 314 -1.83 -2.05 5.44
N GLU A 315 -2.04 -2.71 6.57
CA GLU A 315 -3.25 -2.52 7.38
C GLU A 315 -3.19 -1.29 8.29
N CYS A 316 -2.00 -0.94 8.77
CA CYS A 316 -1.81 0.13 9.74
C CYS A 316 -1.20 1.41 9.14
N PHE A 317 -0.56 1.34 7.96
CA PHE A 317 0.17 2.48 7.37
C PHE A 317 -0.23 2.78 5.93
N ASN A 318 -1.30 2.18 5.38
CA ASN A 318 -1.75 2.39 4.00
C ASN A 318 -0.62 2.25 2.96
N ASN A 319 0.39 1.45 3.27
CA ASN A 319 1.57 1.22 2.46
C ASN A 319 1.66 -0.26 2.07
N PRO A 320 0.98 -0.67 0.98
CA PRO A 320 1.02 -2.05 0.53
C PRO A 320 2.42 -2.39 0.04
N VAL A 321 3.18 -3.05 0.87
CA VAL A 321 4.43 -3.71 0.51
C VAL A 321 4.06 -5.07 -0.07
N VAL A 322 4.35 -5.27 -1.34
CA VAL A 322 4.15 -6.57 -1.97
C VAL A 322 5.39 -7.40 -1.65
N GLU A 323 5.23 -8.44 -0.83
CA GLU A 323 6.28 -9.46 -0.67
C GLU A 323 6.28 -10.32 -1.93
N GLY A 324 7.40 -10.34 -2.64
CA GLY A 324 7.65 -11.29 -3.72
C GLY A 324 7.69 -12.73 -3.15
N SER A 325 7.36 -13.69 -3.99
CA SER A 325 7.30 -15.10 -3.59
C SER A 325 8.67 -15.75 -3.42
N TYR A 326 9.74 -15.15 -3.97
CA TYR A 326 11.05 -15.80 -4.13
C TYR A 326 12.06 -15.46 -3.03
N PHE A 327 12.23 -14.18 -2.66
CA PHE A 327 13.24 -13.73 -1.69
C PHE A 327 12.58 -13.21 -0.41
N LYS A 328 11.97 -14.11 0.37
CA LYS A 328 11.21 -13.73 1.58
C LYS A 328 12.09 -13.13 2.67
N GLU A 329 13.30 -13.64 2.83
CA GLU A 329 14.26 -13.17 3.82
C GLU A 329 15.61 -12.96 3.16
N ILE A 330 16.22 -11.82 3.39
CA ILE A 330 17.59 -11.51 2.96
C ILE A 330 18.49 -11.55 4.19
N ARG A 331 19.55 -12.35 4.11
CA ARG A 331 20.50 -12.51 5.21
C ARG A 331 21.47 -11.34 5.28
N TRP A 332 21.43 -10.61 6.37
CA TRP A 332 22.48 -9.68 6.76
C TRP A 332 23.48 -10.35 7.69
N GLY A 333 24.78 -10.21 7.42
CA GLY A 333 25.82 -10.87 8.19
C GLY A 333 27.19 -10.23 8.02
N GLU A 334 28.15 -10.62 8.87
CA GLU A 334 29.54 -10.19 8.75
C GLU A 334 30.16 -10.76 7.45
N CYS A 335 30.70 -9.88 6.63
CA CYS A 335 31.47 -10.28 5.46
C CYS A 335 32.90 -10.65 5.87
N PRO A 336 33.53 -11.65 5.24
CA PRO A 336 34.94 -11.93 5.46
C PRO A 336 35.80 -10.71 5.12
N PRO A 337 36.94 -10.51 5.81
CA PRO A 337 37.87 -9.43 5.46
C PRO A 337 38.26 -9.50 3.96
N ILE A 338 38.19 -8.38 3.26
CA ILE A 338 38.44 -8.29 1.81
C ILE A 338 39.77 -8.97 1.41
N GLY A 339 40.81 -8.87 2.23
CA GLY A 339 42.11 -9.50 1.98
C GLY A 339 42.11 -11.03 2.02
N LYS A 340 41.03 -11.69 2.46
CA LYS A 340 40.86 -13.15 2.35
C LYS A 340 40.32 -13.60 0.99
N LEU A 341 39.74 -12.67 0.22
CA LEU A 341 39.25 -12.98 -1.13
C LEU A 341 40.42 -12.91 -2.11
N LYS A 342 40.48 -13.86 -3.04
CA LYS A 342 41.46 -13.82 -4.15
C LYS A 342 41.21 -12.64 -5.08
N TYR A 343 39.94 -12.23 -5.25
CA TYR A 343 39.48 -11.09 -6.02
C TYR A 343 38.13 -10.63 -5.47
N ILE A 344 37.76 -9.40 -5.82
CA ILE A 344 36.43 -8.84 -5.57
C ILE A 344 35.91 -8.23 -6.87
N VAL A 345 34.62 -8.36 -7.11
CA VAL A 345 33.96 -7.90 -8.34
C VAL A 345 33.14 -6.66 -8.05
N SER A 346 33.37 -5.61 -8.83
CA SER A 346 32.46 -4.47 -8.96
C SER A 346 31.68 -4.63 -10.26
N TYR A 347 30.37 -4.75 -10.18
CA TYR A 347 29.50 -4.93 -11.33
C TYR A 347 28.45 -3.82 -11.38
N GLY A 348 28.37 -3.14 -12.53
CA GLY A 348 27.44 -2.04 -12.73
C GLY A 348 26.51 -2.25 -13.92
N ASP A 349 25.22 -1.94 -13.68
CA ASP A 349 24.19 -1.78 -14.71
C ASP A 349 23.96 -0.27 -14.94
N PRO A 350 24.33 0.28 -16.10
CA PRO A 350 24.31 1.73 -16.33
C PRO A 350 22.92 2.30 -16.58
N ALA A 351 21.89 1.52 -16.81
CA ALA A 351 20.57 1.94 -17.30
C ALA A 351 20.64 3.08 -18.37
N PRO A 352 19.86 3.07 -19.43
CA PRO A 352 20.07 3.98 -20.58
C PRO A 352 19.77 5.46 -20.28
N SER A 353 19.10 5.77 -19.18
CA SER A 353 18.67 7.15 -18.87
C SER A 353 19.74 7.96 -18.14
N ASN A 354 19.96 9.18 -18.61
CA ASN A 354 20.82 10.19 -17.95
C ASN A 354 20.00 11.28 -17.24
N THR A 355 18.74 11.00 -16.92
CA THR A 355 17.82 11.97 -16.29
C THR A 355 17.84 11.86 -14.78
N THR A 356 17.77 13.03 -14.11
CA THR A 356 17.64 13.19 -12.65
C THR A 356 16.33 13.88 -12.30
N GLY A 357 15.87 13.75 -11.06
CA GLY A 357 14.68 14.45 -10.55
C GLY A 357 13.34 13.80 -10.91
N LYS A 358 12.26 14.59 -10.99
CA LYS A 358 10.88 14.07 -11.16
C LYS A 358 10.65 13.26 -12.43
N LYS A 359 11.40 13.52 -13.51
CA LYS A 359 11.32 12.74 -14.76
C LYS A 359 12.01 11.37 -14.66
N ALA A 360 12.95 11.21 -13.73
CA ALA A 360 13.67 9.95 -13.51
C ALA A 360 12.79 8.86 -12.86
N LYS A 361 11.69 9.21 -12.18
CA LYS A 361 10.82 8.25 -11.47
C LYS A 361 10.17 7.17 -12.36
N LYS A 362 10.19 7.34 -13.68
CA LYS A 362 9.69 6.35 -14.65
C LYS A 362 10.78 5.48 -15.29
N ASN A 363 12.04 5.71 -14.95
CA ASN A 363 13.18 5.06 -15.58
C ASN A 363 13.82 4.07 -14.62
N SER A 364 14.57 3.08 -15.18
CA SER A 364 15.37 2.13 -14.42
C SER A 364 16.44 2.82 -13.57
N PHE A 365 16.75 2.23 -12.42
CA PHE A 365 17.86 2.67 -11.58
C PHE A 365 19.20 2.31 -12.23
N LYS A 366 20.22 3.15 -12.02
CA LYS A 366 21.60 2.72 -12.18
C LYS A 366 22.02 1.94 -10.93
N ALA A 367 22.67 0.79 -11.15
CA ALA A 367 23.09 -0.10 -10.08
C ALA A 367 24.59 -0.37 -10.17
N ASN A 368 25.32 -0.36 -9.06
CA ASN A 368 26.70 -0.79 -9.00
C ASN A 368 26.98 -1.41 -7.64
N PHE A 369 27.34 -2.70 -7.60
CA PHE A 369 27.58 -3.42 -6.36
C PHE A 369 28.95 -4.06 -6.33
N LEU A 370 29.57 -4.00 -5.14
CA LEU A 370 30.83 -4.65 -4.82
C LEU A 370 30.57 -5.97 -4.11
N MET A 371 31.00 -7.09 -4.70
CA MET A 371 30.71 -8.41 -4.19
C MET A 371 31.85 -9.39 -4.40
N GLY A 372 31.89 -10.46 -3.60
CA GLY A 372 32.88 -11.51 -3.72
C GLY A 372 32.34 -12.87 -3.32
N LEU A 373 32.87 -13.91 -3.95
CA LEU A 373 32.54 -15.30 -3.64
C LEU A 373 33.61 -15.89 -2.71
N TYR A 374 33.20 -16.35 -1.53
CA TYR A 374 34.08 -16.97 -0.56
C TYR A 374 33.42 -18.22 0.03
N GLU A 375 34.08 -19.37 -0.09
CA GLU A 375 33.56 -20.69 0.39
C GLU A 375 32.12 -20.99 -0.08
N GLY A 376 31.83 -20.70 -1.36
CA GLY A 376 30.52 -20.94 -1.97
C GLY A 376 29.41 -19.96 -1.55
N THR A 377 29.73 -18.92 -0.76
CA THR A 377 28.81 -17.88 -0.33
C THR A 377 29.11 -16.58 -1.06
N LEU A 378 28.08 -15.96 -1.63
CA LEU A 378 28.17 -14.65 -2.25
C LEU A 378 27.97 -13.56 -1.17
N TYR A 379 28.98 -12.73 -0.99
CA TYR A 379 28.95 -11.59 -0.07
C TYR A 379 28.84 -10.29 -0.84
N VAL A 380 27.82 -9.50 -0.56
CA VAL A 380 27.62 -8.14 -1.08
C VAL A 380 28.15 -7.17 -0.05
N TYR A 381 29.31 -6.54 -0.35
CA TYR A 381 30.04 -5.69 0.61
C TYR A 381 29.45 -4.30 0.73
N THR A 382 29.11 -3.65 -0.38
CA THR A 382 28.50 -2.31 -0.46
C THR A 382 28.00 -2.08 -1.88
N GLY A 383 27.20 -1.04 -2.10
CA GLY A 383 26.73 -0.70 -3.43
C GLY A 383 25.95 0.59 -3.51
N TYR A 384 25.55 0.91 -4.74
CA TYR A 384 24.82 2.10 -5.11
C TYR A 384 23.66 1.74 -6.03
N LEU A 385 22.47 2.30 -5.76
CA LEU A 385 21.25 2.02 -6.50
C LEU A 385 20.40 3.29 -6.57
N ARG A 386 20.64 4.14 -7.57
CA ARG A 386 20.02 5.49 -7.66
C ARG A 386 19.77 5.93 -9.09
N HIS A 387 18.92 6.93 -9.24
CA HIS A 387 18.83 7.73 -10.48
C HIS A 387 19.88 8.83 -10.46
N VAL A 388 20.95 8.63 -11.20
CA VAL A 388 22.09 9.56 -11.27
C VAL A 388 22.54 9.79 -12.70
N THR A 389 23.42 10.78 -12.90
CA THR A 389 24.11 11.01 -14.17
C THR A 389 25.09 9.88 -14.49
N ASN A 390 25.52 9.75 -15.75
CA ASN A 390 26.54 8.80 -16.14
C ASN A 390 27.90 9.11 -15.50
N ASP A 391 28.20 10.38 -15.25
CA ASP A 391 29.42 10.79 -14.56
C ASP A 391 29.44 10.30 -13.11
N GLU A 392 28.35 10.47 -12.37
CA GLU A 392 28.25 9.97 -10.99
C GLU A 392 28.26 8.43 -10.92
N PHE A 393 27.65 7.75 -11.88
CA PHE A 393 27.74 6.29 -11.99
C PHE A 393 29.19 5.82 -12.18
N VAL A 394 29.99 6.51 -12.97
CA VAL A 394 31.43 6.21 -13.12
C VAL A 394 32.20 6.47 -11.81
N ASN A 395 31.85 7.52 -11.05
CA ASN A 395 32.45 7.80 -9.74
C ASN A 395 32.29 6.63 -8.76
N TRP A 396 31.19 5.89 -8.81
CA TRP A 396 30.94 4.76 -7.92
C TRP A 396 32.02 3.68 -7.99
N TYR A 397 32.59 3.42 -9.16
CA TYR A 397 33.71 2.49 -9.32
C TYR A 397 34.98 2.99 -8.60
N TYR A 398 35.22 4.30 -8.60
CA TYR A 398 36.32 4.90 -7.85
C TYR A 398 36.05 4.85 -6.35
N TYR A 399 34.84 5.10 -5.88
CA TYR A 399 34.49 4.95 -4.47
C TYR A 399 34.64 3.51 -3.97
N GLN A 400 34.28 2.54 -4.80
CA GLN A 400 34.48 1.12 -4.46
C GLN A 400 35.98 0.75 -4.45
N ARG A 401 36.79 1.30 -5.34
CA ARG A 401 38.24 1.13 -5.28
C ARG A 401 38.81 1.69 -3.97
N ASP A 402 38.39 2.87 -3.56
CA ASP A 402 38.80 3.46 -2.29
C ASP A 402 38.34 2.62 -1.10
N TYR A 403 37.18 1.98 -1.19
CA TYR A 403 36.69 1.03 -0.20
C TYR A 403 37.56 -0.23 -0.13
N VAL A 404 37.98 -0.78 -1.26
CA VAL A 404 38.85 -1.98 -1.33
C VAL A 404 40.27 -1.70 -0.85
N ARG A 405 40.82 -0.50 -1.11
CA ARG A 405 42.17 -0.06 -0.68
C ARG A 405 43.27 -1.07 -1.03
N GLU A 406 43.25 -1.63 -2.23
CA GLU A 406 44.25 -2.60 -2.72
C GLU A 406 44.45 -3.86 -1.85
N ARG A 407 43.49 -4.16 -0.93
CA ARG A 407 43.53 -5.36 -0.09
C ARG A 407 43.36 -6.66 -0.86
N THR A 408 42.80 -6.58 -2.06
CA THR A 408 42.69 -7.68 -3.04
C THR A 408 42.57 -7.12 -4.46
N GLN A 409 42.61 -8.00 -5.47
CA GLN A 409 42.38 -7.61 -6.86
C GLN A 409 40.91 -7.26 -7.09
N GLN A 410 40.64 -6.00 -7.42
CA GLN A 410 39.31 -5.58 -7.85
C GLN A 410 39.16 -5.76 -9.36
N ARG A 411 38.12 -6.47 -9.77
CA ARG A 411 37.70 -6.65 -11.16
C ARG A 411 36.43 -5.86 -11.41
N ASN A 412 36.45 -4.95 -12.39
CA ASN A 412 35.33 -4.07 -12.65
C ASN A 412 34.65 -4.47 -13.95
N TYR A 413 33.34 -4.63 -13.90
CA TYR A 413 32.51 -4.97 -15.05
C TYR A 413 31.36 -3.97 -15.18
N ILE A 414 30.97 -3.72 -16.42
CA ILE A 414 29.81 -2.90 -16.77
C ILE A 414 28.94 -3.70 -17.74
N GLU A 415 27.65 -3.70 -17.51
CA GLU A 415 26.71 -4.34 -18.44
C GLU A 415 26.74 -3.64 -19.79
N ASN A 416 26.90 -4.45 -20.85
CA ASN A 416 26.96 -4.00 -22.24
C ASN A 416 26.24 -5.00 -23.12
N ASN A 417 24.89 -5.00 -23.10
CA ASN A 417 24.13 -5.84 -24.01
C ASN A 417 24.23 -5.32 -25.47
N LYS A 418 23.89 -6.16 -26.47
CA LYS A 418 24.06 -5.85 -27.92
C LYS A 418 23.43 -4.53 -28.35
N LEU A 419 22.39 -4.05 -27.70
CA LEU A 419 21.73 -2.77 -27.97
C LEU A 419 22.50 -1.57 -27.39
N GLN A 420 23.38 -1.82 -26.40
CA GLN A 420 24.10 -0.79 -25.67
C GLN A 420 25.57 -0.65 -26.11
N ASP A 421 26.07 -1.50 -27.01
CA ASP A 421 27.47 -1.48 -27.41
C ASP A 421 27.93 -0.12 -27.94
N PRO A 422 27.20 0.57 -28.85
CA PRO A 422 27.56 1.94 -29.25
C PRO A 422 27.55 2.90 -28.05
N PHE A 423 26.64 2.72 -27.10
CA PHE A 423 26.51 3.58 -25.94
C PHE A 423 27.69 3.42 -24.97
N TYR A 424 28.12 2.19 -24.71
CA TYR A 424 29.33 1.93 -23.93
C TYR A 424 30.55 2.63 -24.50
N GLN A 425 30.83 2.43 -25.80
CA GLN A 425 32.00 2.99 -26.49
C GLN A 425 31.96 4.53 -26.57
N GLN A 426 30.80 5.09 -26.82
CA GLN A 426 30.65 6.53 -27.05
C GLN A 426 30.51 7.34 -25.76
N VAL A 427 29.96 6.76 -24.69
CA VAL A 427 29.63 7.46 -23.45
C VAL A 427 30.54 7.04 -22.29
N PHE A 428 30.63 5.74 -21.99
CA PHE A 428 31.32 5.30 -20.77
C PHE A 428 32.84 5.25 -20.94
N VAL A 429 33.37 4.80 -22.07
CA VAL A 429 34.82 4.79 -22.29
C VAL A 429 35.41 6.20 -22.15
N PRO A 430 34.88 7.24 -22.78
CA PRO A 430 35.39 8.61 -22.59
C PRO A 430 35.25 9.12 -21.14
N LEU A 431 34.14 8.78 -20.44
CA LEU A 431 33.93 9.18 -19.05
C LEU A 431 34.96 8.53 -18.11
N PHE A 432 35.22 7.22 -18.25
CA PHE A 432 36.26 6.54 -17.48
C PHE A 432 37.65 7.12 -17.73
N LEU A 433 37.99 7.47 -18.99
CA LEU A 433 39.26 8.12 -19.33
C LEU A 433 39.38 9.52 -18.72
N ALA A 434 38.32 10.33 -18.82
CA ALA A 434 38.29 11.66 -18.24
C ALA A 434 38.43 11.60 -16.71
N LYS A 435 37.68 10.68 -16.07
CA LYS A 435 37.74 10.50 -14.61
C LYS A 435 39.08 9.96 -14.14
N GLY A 436 39.70 9.06 -14.91
CA GLY A 436 41.05 8.56 -14.64
C GLY A 436 42.11 9.66 -14.66
N LYS A 437 42.01 10.59 -15.61
CA LYS A 437 42.86 11.77 -15.66
C LYS A 437 42.63 12.70 -14.47
N GLU A 438 41.36 12.94 -14.11
CA GLU A 438 40.98 13.77 -12.94
C GLU A 438 41.50 13.19 -11.61
N LYS A 439 41.35 11.87 -11.40
CA LYS A 439 41.75 11.17 -10.17
C LYS A 439 43.24 10.78 -10.13
N GLY A 440 43.98 10.97 -11.20
CA GLY A 440 45.38 10.61 -11.28
C GLY A 440 45.66 9.10 -11.42
N HIS A 441 44.62 8.28 -11.64
CA HIS A 441 44.74 6.83 -11.85
C HIS A 441 43.57 6.28 -12.67
N TYR A 442 43.86 5.27 -13.48
CA TYR A 442 42.85 4.64 -14.34
C TYR A 442 42.33 3.34 -13.73
N ILE A 443 41.05 3.10 -13.90
CA ILE A 443 40.39 1.85 -13.54
C ILE A 443 40.21 1.01 -14.80
N SER A 444 40.70 -0.25 -14.79
CA SER A 444 40.39 -1.20 -15.83
C SER A 444 38.92 -1.65 -15.67
N ILE A 445 38.14 -1.50 -16.74
CA ILE A 445 36.74 -1.92 -16.80
C ILE A 445 36.53 -2.82 -18.00
N SER A 446 35.81 -3.91 -17.81
CA SER A 446 35.47 -4.89 -18.84
C SER A 446 33.97 -4.86 -19.12
N PRO A 447 33.57 -4.75 -20.41
CA PRO A 447 32.14 -4.85 -20.74
C PRO A 447 31.67 -6.30 -20.62
N ASP A 448 30.44 -6.48 -20.04
CA ASP A 448 29.73 -7.74 -20.07
C ASP A 448 28.78 -7.77 -21.26
N GLY A 449 29.27 -8.31 -22.38
CA GLY A 449 28.53 -8.41 -23.65
C GLY A 449 27.84 -9.75 -23.87
N ARG A 450 27.62 -10.57 -22.85
CA ARG A 450 26.94 -11.87 -22.98
C ARG A 450 25.49 -11.70 -23.41
N ASP A 451 24.97 -12.66 -24.18
CA ASP A 451 23.54 -12.81 -24.41
C ASP A 451 22.87 -13.28 -23.10
N LYS A 452 22.08 -12.42 -22.48
CA LYS A 452 21.39 -12.73 -21.24
C LYS A 452 20.01 -13.31 -21.56
N PRO A 453 19.65 -14.47 -20.99
CA PRO A 453 18.27 -14.96 -20.97
C PRO A 453 17.33 -13.97 -20.29
N ASP A 454 16.05 -14.30 -20.25
CA ASP A 454 15.05 -13.51 -19.53
C ASP A 454 15.52 -13.12 -18.12
N LYS A 455 15.31 -11.86 -17.77
CA LYS A 455 15.79 -11.25 -16.52
C LYS A 455 15.27 -11.98 -15.30
N PHE A 456 13.98 -12.32 -15.31
CA PHE A 456 13.33 -12.98 -14.19
C PHE A 456 13.93 -14.37 -13.98
N VAL A 457 13.99 -15.19 -15.04
CA VAL A 457 14.52 -16.57 -15.01
C VAL A 457 15.97 -16.62 -14.51
N ARG A 458 16.81 -15.63 -14.88
CA ARG A 458 18.21 -15.57 -14.44
C ARG A 458 18.35 -15.27 -12.96
N ILE A 459 17.63 -14.27 -12.50
CA ILE A 459 17.68 -13.83 -11.09
C ILE A 459 17.14 -14.94 -10.20
N GLU A 460 15.97 -15.50 -10.54
CA GLU A 460 15.40 -16.63 -9.82
C GLU A 460 16.35 -17.83 -9.82
N GLY A 461 16.74 -18.31 -10.99
CA GLY A 461 17.53 -19.52 -11.13
C GLY A 461 18.92 -19.46 -10.48
N ASN A 462 19.57 -18.29 -10.47
CA ASN A 462 20.92 -18.13 -9.93
C ASN A 462 20.97 -17.66 -8.48
N LEU A 463 20.07 -16.78 -8.05
CA LEU A 463 20.17 -16.13 -6.74
C LEU A 463 19.21 -16.72 -5.70
N GLU A 464 18.03 -17.22 -6.08
CA GLU A 464 17.10 -17.83 -5.11
C GLU A 464 17.70 -19.06 -4.40
N PRO A 465 18.34 -20.00 -5.09
CA PRO A 465 18.98 -21.13 -4.43
C PRO A 465 20.08 -20.73 -3.44
N LEU A 466 20.84 -19.66 -3.76
CA LEU A 466 21.83 -19.11 -2.83
C LEU A 466 21.15 -18.49 -1.61
N ASN A 467 20.09 -17.71 -1.82
CA ASN A 467 19.35 -17.07 -0.74
C ASN A 467 18.72 -18.10 0.19
N ARG A 468 18.02 -19.10 -0.36
CA ARG A 468 17.39 -20.19 0.39
C ARG A 468 18.40 -21.01 1.19
N ALA A 469 19.62 -21.21 0.64
CA ALA A 469 20.71 -21.88 1.35
C ALA A 469 21.44 -20.98 2.37
N GLY A 470 21.02 -19.70 2.54
CA GLY A 470 21.69 -18.73 3.40
C GLY A 470 23.07 -18.29 2.89
N ARG A 471 23.34 -18.48 1.58
CA ARG A 471 24.60 -18.20 0.90
C ARG A 471 24.59 -16.91 0.06
N LEU A 472 23.54 -16.12 0.12
CA LEU A 472 23.50 -14.71 -0.32
C LEU A 472 23.51 -13.87 0.95
N VAL A 473 24.59 -13.14 1.19
CA VAL A 473 24.79 -12.39 2.45
C VAL A 473 25.11 -10.94 2.17
N PHE A 474 24.31 -10.03 2.72
CA PHE A 474 24.55 -8.59 2.68
C PHE A 474 25.35 -8.17 3.91
N ASN A 475 26.29 -7.25 3.72
CA ASN A 475 27.15 -6.76 4.79
C ASN A 475 26.36 -6.05 5.89
N ILE A 476 26.34 -6.60 7.09
CA ILE A 476 25.60 -6.03 8.24
C ILE A 476 26.03 -4.59 8.56
N ARG A 477 27.27 -4.22 8.26
CA ARG A 477 27.80 -2.87 8.50
C ARG A 477 27.23 -1.82 7.54
N GLU A 478 26.62 -2.26 6.46
CA GLU A 478 25.95 -1.43 5.46
C GLU A 478 24.42 -1.47 5.60
N LYS A 479 23.90 -1.98 6.72
CA LYS A 479 22.45 -2.12 6.93
C LYS A 479 21.72 -0.78 6.93
N ASP A 480 22.37 0.27 7.38
CA ASP A 480 21.84 1.64 7.40
C ASP A 480 22.12 2.42 6.10
N ASN A 481 22.81 1.80 5.11
CA ASN A 481 23.03 2.39 3.81
C ASN A 481 21.74 2.40 2.98
N PRO A 482 21.21 3.57 2.57
CA PRO A 482 19.92 3.65 1.85
C PRO A 482 19.91 2.89 0.52
N ASP A 483 21.05 2.73 -0.15
CA ASP A 483 21.13 1.98 -1.40
C ASP A 483 21.08 0.47 -1.17
N MET A 484 21.68 0.00 -0.08
CA MET A 484 21.62 -1.40 0.31
C MET A 484 20.23 -1.78 0.84
N GLN A 485 19.53 -0.87 1.53
CA GLN A 485 18.12 -1.05 1.92
C GLN A 485 17.21 -1.11 0.68
N ARG A 486 17.46 -0.28 -0.32
CA ARG A 486 16.72 -0.32 -1.59
C ARG A 486 16.99 -1.61 -2.37
N LEU A 487 18.23 -2.15 -2.31
CA LEU A 487 18.56 -3.45 -2.87
C LEU A 487 17.74 -4.56 -2.18
N GLU A 488 17.69 -4.57 -0.86
CA GLU A 488 16.87 -5.51 -0.09
C GLU A 488 15.39 -5.40 -0.48
N GLU A 489 14.87 -4.18 -0.58
CA GLU A 489 13.49 -3.93 -1.01
C GLU A 489 13.22 -4.50 -2.41
N GLN A 490 14.12 -4.30 -3.38
CA GLN A 490 13.97 -4.86 -4.72
C GLN A 490 14.00 -6.40 -4.73
N PHE A 491 14.81 -7.04 -3.88
CA PHE A 491 14.77 -8.48 -3.71
C PHE A 491 13.44 -8.95 -3.09
N ARG A 492 12.97 -8.28 -2.06
CA ARG A 492 11.70 -8.62 -1.39
C ARG A 492 10.48 -8.43 -2.29
N LEU A 493 10.56 -7.51 -3.25
CA LEU A 493 9.50 -7.22 -4.24
C LEU A 493 9.63 -8.06 -5.52
N PHE A 494 10.66 -8.89 -5.63
CA PHE A 494 10.94 -9.65 -6.84
C PHE A 494 9.91 -10.77 -7.04
N ASP A 495 9.12 -10.65 -8.11
CA ASP A 495 8.07 -11.62 -8.49
C ASP A 495 7.78 -11.52 -9.99
N ASP A 496 7.38 -12.64 -10.62
CA ASP A 496 7.09 -12.71 -12.06
C ASP A 496 5.87 -11.87 -12.49
N GLY A 497 4.90 -11.73 -11.60
CA GLY A 497 3.65 -10.99 -11.87
C GLY A 497 3.69 -9.50 -11.51
N LEU A 498 4.80 -8.97 -11.01
CA LEU A 498 4.87 -7.62 -10.48
C LEU A 498 5.79 -6.72 -11.32
N PRO A 499 5.32 -5.54 -11.75
CA PRO A 499 6.15 -4.54 -12.42
C PRO A 499 7.06 -3.81 -11.40
N ALA A 500 7.78 -4.58 -10.58
CA ALA A 500 8.71 -4.02 -9.60
C ALA A 500 10.10 -3.80 -10.23
N PRO A 501 10.82 -2.71 -9.89
CA PRO A 501 12.20 -2.55 -10.31
C PRO A 501 13.06 -3.70 -9.79
N ALA A 502 13.84 -4.32 -10.66
CA ALA A 502 14.76 -5.41 -10.32
C ALA A 502 16.19 -5.13 -10.80
N ASP A 503 16.57 -3.84 -10.88
CA ASP A 503 17.88 -3.41 -11.38
C ASP A 503 19.01 -3.79 -10.40
N GLY A 504 18.73 -3.74 -9.09
CA GLY A 504 19.65 -4.22 -8.06
C GLY A 504 19.88 -5.73 -8.13
N PRO A 505 18.85 -6.57 -8.05
CA PRO A 505 18.96 -8.03 -8.24
C PRO A 505 19.64 -8.43 -9.54
N ASP A 506 19.39 -7.72 -10.66
CA ASP A 506 20.03 -7.96 -11.95
C ASP A 506 21.55 -7.69 -11.91
N ALA A 507 21.95 -6.58 -11.29
CA ALA A 507 23.36 -6.28 -11.12
C ALA A 507 24.07 -7.28 -10.18
N ILE A 508 23.39 -7.78 -9.14
CA ILE A 508 23.92 -8.85 -8.27
C ILE A 508 24.08 -10.15 -9.05
N GLU A 509 23.10 -10.53 -9.89
CA GLU A 509 23.20 -11.71 -10.76
C GLU A 509 24.38 -11.60 -11.72
N GLY A 510 24.50 -10.45 -12.40
CA GLY A 510 25.62 -10.20 -13.30
C GLY A 510 26.98 -10.32 -12.61
N GLY A 511 27.12 -9.74 -11.43
CA GLY A 511 28.34 -9.84 -10.62
C GLY A 511 28.62 -11.26 -10.13
N TYR A 512 27.60 -11.99 -9.71
CA TYR A 512 27.73 -13.41 -9.31
C TYR A 512 28.22 -14.27 -10.47
N TYR A 513 27.66 -14.10 -11.66
CA TYR A 513 28.13 -14.79 -12.85
C TYR A 513 29.62 -14.52 -13.10
N MET A 514 30.07 -13.25 -13.01
CA MET A 514 31.49 -12.91 -13.17
C MET A 514 32.37 -13.56 -12.08
N CYS A 515 31.90 -13.64 -10.86
CA CYS A 515 32.60 -14.36 -9.80
C CYS A 515 32.76 -15.86 -10.13
N GLN A 516 31.71 -16.49 -10.67
CA GLN A 516 31.79 -17.92 -11.08
C GLN A 516 32.79 -18.13 -12.21
N GLN A 517 32.78 -17.27 -13.24
CA GLN A 517 33.73 -17.35 -14.37
C GLN A 517 35.19 -17.19 -13.89
N LEU A 518 35.46 -16.23 -13.02
CA LEU A 518 36.80 -16.05 -12.46
C LEU A 518 37.25 -17.26 -11.63
N ASN A 519 36.38 -17.89 -10.85
CA ASN A 519 36.71 -19.11 -10.11
C ASN A 519 37.00 -20.28 -11.06
N ALA A 520 36.17 -20.51 -12.07
CA ALA A 520 36.37 -21.59 -13.04
C ALA A 520 37.71 -21.45 -13.79
N HIS A 521 38.09 -20.22 -14.18
CA HIS A 521 39.38 -19.96 -14.83
C HIS A 521 40.55 -20.20 -13.87
N MET A 522 40.44 -19.86 -12.60
CA MET A 522 41.51 -20.11 -11.63
C MET A 522 41.68 -21.60 -11.30
N GLU A 523 40.59 -22.36 -11.22
CA GLU A 523 40.66 -23.82 -11.02
C GLU A 523 41.23 -24.52 -12.26
N ALA A 524 40.83 -24.13 -13.47
CA ALA A 524 41.37 -24.67 -14.71
C ALA A 524 42.88 -24.35 -14.84
N GLY A 525 43.34 -23.19 -14.38
CA GLY A 525 44.77 -22.82 -14.38
C GLY A 525 45.62 -23.57 -13.35
N SER A 526 45.01 -24.26 -12.38
CA SER A 526 45.73 -25.08 -11.38
C SER A 526 46.05 -26.49 -11.82
N TYR A 527 45.49 -26.96 -12.93
CA TYR A 527 45.82 -28.26 -13.53
C TYR A 527 46.87 -28.11 -14.62
N TRP A 528 48.15 -27.94 -14.24
CA TRP A 528 49.27 -28.03 -15.16
C TRP A 528 49.60 -29.50 -15.36
N ILE A 529 49.13 -30.11 -16.45
CA ILE A 529 49.55 -31.46 -16.87
C ILE A 529 50.89 -31.28 -17.54
N GLY A 530 51.95 -31.43 -16.78
CA GLY A 530 53.30 -31.47 -17.32
C GLY A 530 53.45 -32.67 -18.28
N ARG A 531 53.57 -32.43 -19.57
CA ARG A 531 54.06 -33.42 -20.51
C ARG A 531 55.51 -33.74 -20.13
N ARG A 532 55.79 -34.98 -19.71
CA ARG A 532 57.17 -35.50 -19.62
C ARG A 532 57.86 -35.32 -20.97
N PRO A 533 59.08 -34.77 -21.03
CA PRO A 533 59.82 -34.74 -22.26
C PRO A 533 60.20 -36.14 -22.68
N HIS A 534 59.86 -36.56 -23.90
CA HIS A 534 60.30 -37.78 -24.49
C HIS A 534 61.82 -37.73 -24.62
N ASN A 535 62.55 -38.49 -23.80
CA ASN A 535 63.97 -38.77 -24.02
C ASN A 535 64.11 -39.56 -25.31
N LYS A 536 64.54 -38.90 -26.38
CA LYS A 536 65.09 -39.59 -27.54
C LYS A 536 66.41 -40.20 -27.12
N LYS A 537 66.44 -41.51 -26.82
CA LYS A 537 67.69 -42.23 -26.82
C LYS A 537 68.19 -42.39 -28.24
N ARG A 538 69.43 -42.05 -28.41
CA ARG A 538 70.26 -42.29 -29.59
C ARG A 538 70.31 -43.78 -29.93
N MET A 539 70.16 -44.17 -31.17
CA MET A 539 71.11 -44.89 -31.96
C MET A 539 71.04 -44.39 -33.38
#